data_160d921c5ae4bdac85260b7249130b23
#
_entry.id   160d921c5ae4bdac85260b7249130b23
#
_cell.length_a   1.000
_cell.length_b   1.000
_cell.length_c   1.000
_cell.angle_alpha   90.00
_cell.angle_beta   90.00
_cell.angle_gamma   90.00
#
_symmetry.space_group_name_H-M   'P 1'
#
loop_
_entity.id
_entity.type
_entity.pdbx_description
1 polymer ?
#
loop_
_entity_poly.entity_id
_entity_poly.type
_entity_poly.pdbx_seq_one_letter_code
_entity_poly.pdbx_strand_id
1 'polypeptide(L)'
;MFATPNLDVYTQYAIPTWEKYCATHSYHFFHYRDAYYDDLHLVWSKIRSVREHLYEHDCDYLLMVDADTIPTSFELSIEEILSEFMTHDKQILFQKDGSNRLRYLYFPHNLKLAFRSKRWILPNAGFILMKNNDAVKAFFDEWLAHAHSSPYATQAPRNQQVLVYEMLTQTQIENMVGYVETWVVNKFKGKLCQHFSSKTPEQIAALMQPIYRELVIR
;
A
#
# COMPACT_ATOMS: atom_id res chain seq x y z
N MET A 1 -5.77 -7.35 2.47
CA MET A 1 -6.52 -6.07 2.24
C MET A 1 -7.23 -5.63 3.51
N PHE A 2 -7.27 -4.34 3.81
CA PHE A 2 -8.09 -3.77 4.88
C PHE A 2 -9.20 -2.89 4.28
N ALA A 3 -10.47 -3.16 4.63
CA ALA A 3 -11.62 -2.40 4.13
C ALA A 3 -12.80 -2.50 5.08
N THR A 4 -13.22 -1.38 5.62
CA THR A 4 -14.41 -1.27 6.49
C THR A 4 -15.71 -1.36 5.68
N PRO A 5 -16.86 -1.71 6.29
CA PRO A 5 -18.12 -1.92 5.58
C PRO A 5 -18.63 -0.74 4.74
N ASN A 6 -18.28 0.49 5.13
CA ASN A 6 -18.67 1.69 4.36
C ASN A 6 -17.99 1.78 2.97
N LEU A 7 -17.01 0.91 2.68
CA LEU A 7 -16.32 0.81 1.39
C LEU A 7 -16.92 -0.28 0.49
N ASP A 8 -17.95 -1.00 0.93
CA ASP A 8 -18.54 -2.13 0.20
C ASP A 8 -19.05 -1.75 -1.20
N VAL A 9 -19.37 -0.48 -1.43
CA VAL A 9 -19.80 0.03 -2.74
C VAL A 9 -18.81 -0.29 -3.88
N TYR A 10 -17.52 -0.37 -3.60
CA TYR A 10 -16.50 -0.71 -4.58
C TYR A 10 -15.70 -1.98 -4.23
N THR A 11 -15.60 -2.36 -2.96
CA THR A 11 -14.87 -3.58 -2.57
C THR A 11 -15.56 -4.85 -3.04
N GLN A 12 -16.88 -4.80 -3.33
CA GLN A 12 -17.60 -5.88 -4.03
C GLN A 12 -16.97 -6.26 -5.39
N TYR A 13 -16.18 -5.38 -6.00
CA TYR A 13 -15.42 -5.65 -7.23
C TYR A 13 -13.95 -5.97 -6.94
N ALA A 14 -13.34 -5.25 -6.00
CA ALA A 14 -11.93 -5.42 -5.67
C ALA A 14 -11.64 -6.78 -5.02
N ILE A 15 -12.41 -7.15 -3.99
CA ILE A 15 -12.19 -8.38 -3.22
C ILE A 15 -12.22 -9.63 -4.12
N PRO A 16 -13.31 -9.92 -4.88
CA PRO A 16 -13.35 -11.15 -5.70
C PRO A 16 -12.29 -11.13 -6.82
N THR A 17 -11.84 -9.96 -7.28
CA THR A 17 -10.77 -9.90 -8.27
C THR A 17 -9.41 -10.24 -7.64
N TRP A 18 -9.12 -9.76 -6.43
CA TRP A 18 -7.93 -10.15 -5.68
C TRP A 18 -7.96 -11.62 -5.26
N GLU A 19 -9.12 -12.14 -4.85
CA GLU A 19 -9.30 -13.59 -4.55
C GLU A 19 -8.97 -14.45 -5.77
N LYS A 20 -9.48 -14.07 -6.95
CA LYS A 20 -9.19 -14.79 -8.21
C LYS A 20 -7.72 -14.68 -8.60
N TYR A 21 -7.09 -13.51 -8.43
CA TYR A 21 -5.64 -13.35 -8.62
C TYR A 21 -4.86 -14.28 -7.70
N CYS A 22 -5.18 -14.28 -6.41
CA CYS A 22 -4.53 -15.13 -5.42
C CYS A 22 -4.71 -16.61 -5.73
N ALA A 23 -5.94 -17.03 -6.11
CA ALA A 23 -6.21 -18.41 -6.52
C ALA A 23 -5.41 -18.83 -7.77
N THR A 24 -5.23 -17.92 -8.73
CA THR A 24 -4.45 -18.19 -9.96
C THR A 24 -2.98 -18.47 -9.66
N HIS A 25 -2.41 -17.81 -8.65
CA HIS A 25 -1.01 -17.94 -8.26
C HIS A 25 -0.78 -18.80 -7.02
N SER A 26 -1.82 -19.44 -6.49
CA SER A 26 -1.75 -20.24 -5.24
C SER A 26 -1.35 -19.42 -4.01
N TYR A 27 -1.75 -18.15 -3.95
CA TYR A 27 -1.56 -17.29 -2.78
C TYR A 27 -2.77 -17.34 -1.86
N HIS A 28 -2.57 -17.02 -0.59
CA HIS A 28 -3.65 -16.83 0.38
C HIS A 28 -4.13 -15.38 0.35
N PHE A 29 -5.45 -15.17 0.39
CA PHE A 29 -6.06 -13.85 0.48
C PHE A 29 -6.70 -13.63 1.85
N PHE A 30 -6.42 -12.49 2.48
CA PHE A 30 -6.98 -12.10 3.77
C PHE A 30 -7.66 -10.73 3.65
N HIS A 31 -8.85 -10.61 4.22
CA HIS A 31 -9.61 -9.39 4.26
C HIS A 31 -9.97 -9.02 5.69
N TYR A 32 -9.46 -7.87 6.16
CA TYR A 32 -9.69 -7.32 7.49
C TYR A 32 -10.72 -6.20 7.40
N ARG A 33 -11.73 -6.21 8.29
CA ARG A 33 -12.87 -5.27 8.25
C ARG A 33 -12.99 -4.42 9.51
N ASP A 34 -12.43 -4.88 10.62
CA ASP A 34 -12.66 -4.26 11.92
C ASP A 34 -11.73 -3.06 12.14
N ALA A 35 -12.31 -1.95 12.59
CA ALA A 35 -11.52 -0.82 13.05
C ALA A 35 -10.93 -1.14 14.44
N TYR A 36 -9.61 -0.94 14.58
CA TYR A 36 -8.91 -1.23 15.83
C TYR A 36 -8.85 -0.04 16.80
N TYR A 37 -9.14 1.17 16.30
CA TYR A 37 -8.99 2.41 17.05
C TYR A 37 -10.24 3.26 16.92
N ASP A 38 -10.76 3.75 18.05
CA ASP A 38 -11.87 4.70 18.09
C ASP A 38 -11.38 6.16 18.00
N ASP A 39 -10.15 6.41 18.44
CA ASP A 39 -9.51 7.73 18.53
C ASP A 39 -8.57 8.05 17.36
N LEU A 40 -8.26 7.08 16.51
CA LEU A 40 -7.37 7.25 15.36
C LEU A 40 -8.12 7.09 14.03
N HIS A 41 -7.59 7.72 13.00
CA HIS A 41 -8.11 7.52 11.65
C HIS A 41 -7.90 6.08 11.18
N LEU A 42 -8.88 5.53 10.44
CA LEU A 42 -8.91 4.13 9.93
C LEU A 42 -7.64 3.67 9.21
N VAL A 43 -6.87 4.59 8.67
CA VAL A 43 -5.57 4.28 8.04
C VAL A 43 -4.57 3.62 9.01
N TRP A 44 -4.71 3.88 10.32
CA TRP A 44 -3.87 3.24 11.34
C TRP A 44 -4.33 1.82 11.65
N SER A 45 -5.63 1.54 11.54
CA SER A 45 -6.14 0.16 11.62
C SER A 45 -5.56 -0.72 10.51
N LYS A 46 -5.38 -0.17 9.30
CA LYS A 46 -4.68 -0.86 8.21
C LYS A 46 -3.25 -1.24 8.59
N ILE A 47 -2.48 -0.32 9.15
CA ILE A 47 -1.09 -0.59 9.56
C ILE A 47 -1.05 -1.64 10.66
N ARG A 48 -1.99 -1.56 11.61
CA ARG A 48 -2.12 -2.55 12.68
C ARG A 48 -2.47 -3.94 12.14
N SER A 49 -3.41 -4.06 11.21
CA SER A 49 -3.77 -5.37 10.63
C SER A 49 -2.59 -6.02 9.89
N VAL A 50 -1.73 -5.22 9.23
CA VAL A 50 -0.48 -5.72 8.63
C VAL A 50 0.47 -6.24 9.71
N ARG A 51 0.66 -5.46 10.76
CA ARG A 51 1.53 -5.84 11.88
C ARG A 51 1.06 -7.15 12.54
N GLU A 52 -0.22 -7.25 12.88
CA GLU A 52 -0.79 -8.46 13.47
C GLU A 52 -0.62 -9.66 12.53
N HIS A 53 -0.91 -9.51 11.25
CA HIS A 53 -0.72 -10.57 10.26
C HIS A 53 0.72 -11.10 10.22
N LEU A 54 1.73 -10.21 10.25
CA LEU A 54 3.14 -10.60 10.27
C LEU A 54 3.53 -11.43 11.51
N TYR A 55 2.85 -11.23 12.65
CA TYR A 55 3.11 -11.98 13.86
C TYR A 55 2.31 -13.30 13.97
N GLU A 56 1.12 -13.33 13.41
CA GLU A 56 0.17 -14.43 13.58
C GLU A 56 0.25 -15.49 12.48
N HIS A 57 0.77 -15.12 11.31
CA HIS A 57 0.81 -16.01 10.16
C HIS A 57 2.24 -16.34 9.71
N ASP A 58 2.46 -17.62 9.40
CA ASP A 58 3.71 -18.09 8.80
C ASP A 58 3.64 -17.92 7.29
N CYS A 59 4.38 -16.94 6.79
CA CYS A 59 4.52 -16.65 5.35
C CYS A 59 5.90 -16.00 5.11
N ASP A 60 6.49 -16.24 3.97
CA ASP A 60 7.77 -15.62 3.58
C ASP A 60 7.58 -14.14 3.21
N TYR A 61 6.47 -13.83 2.55
CA TYR A 61 6.15 -12.50 2.05
C TYR A 61 4.68 -12.14 2.28
N LEU A 62 4.42 -10.87 2.51
CA LEU A 62 3.09 -10.29 2.61
C LEU A 62 2.94 -9.13 1.63
N LEU A 63 1.88 -9.17 0.83
CA LEU A 63 1.43 -8.02 0.03
C LEU A 63 0.22 -7.37 0.69
N MET A 64 0.36 -6.12 1.12
CA MET A 64 -0.75 -5.28 1.55
C MET A 64 -1.19 -4.37 0.40
N VAL A 65 -2.49 -4.33 0.13
CA VAL A 65 -3.11 -3.44 -0.85
C VAL A 65 -4.27 -2.67 -0.23
N ASP A 66 -4.43 -1.41 -0.65
CA ASP A 66 -5.60 -0.61 -0.26
C ASP A 66 -6.88 -1.14 -0.94
N ALA A 67 -8.01 -0.89 -0.31
CA ALA A 67 -9.32 -1.31 -0.80
C ALA A 67 -9.68 -0.71 -2.17
N ASP A 68 -9.14 0.46 -2.49
CA ASP A 68 -9.30 1.15 -3.78
C ASP A 68 -8.28 0.71 -4.85
N THR A 69 -7.77 -0.52 -4.72
CA THR A 69 -6.94 -1.18 -5.74
C THR A 69 -7.67 -2.38 -6.35
N ILE A 70 -7.43 -2.66 -7.63
CA ILE A 70 -7.94 -3.83 -8.32
C ILE A 70 -6.87 -4.39 -9.27
N PRO A 71 -6.66 -5.73 -9.33
CA PRO A 71 -5.83 -6.35 -10.35
C PRO A 71 -6.30 -5.97 -11.76
N THR A 72 -5.36 -5.75 -12.66
CA THR A 72 -5.64 -5.41 -14.07
C THR A 72 -5.29 -6.55 -15.01
N SER A 73 -4.59 -7.55 -14.51
CA SER A 73 -4.23 -8.79 -15.18
C SER A 73 -3.85 -9.83 -14.13
N PHE A 74 -3.86 -11.11 -14.53
CA PHE A 74 -3.39 -12.21 -13.70
C PHE A 74 -2.08 -12.82 -14.22
N GLU A 75 -1.39 -12.13 -15.12
CA GLU A 75 -0.16 -12.63 -15.74
C GLU A 75 1.07 -12.40 -14.86
N LEU A 76 1.17 -11.24 -14.21
CA LEU A 76 2.33 -10.86 -13.41
C LEU A 76 2.22 -11.46 -12.00
N SER A 77 3.16 -12.31 -11.64
CA SER A 77 3.27 -12.92 -10.31
C SER A 77 3.98 -12.00 -9.30
N ILE A 78 3.80 -12.27 -8.01
CA ILE A 78 4.54 -11.58 -6.95
C ILE A 78 6.03 -11.94 -6.98
N GLU A 79 6.36 -13.18 -7.34
CA GLU A 79 7.75 -13.65 -7.47
C GLU A 79 8.53 -12.87 -8.53
N GLU A 80 7.88 -12.50 -9.65
CA GLU A 80 8.52 -11.67 -10.68
C GLU A 80 8.81 -10.25 -10.14
N ILE A 81 7.88 -9.66 -9.36
CA ILE A 81 8.09 -8.36 -8.70
C ILE A 81 9.22 -8.47 -7.66
N LEU A 82 9.23 -9.54 -6.86
CA LEU A 82 10.29 -9.78 -5.89
C LEU A 82 11.65 -9.91 -6.57
N SER A 83 11.75 -10.68 -7.64
CA SER A 83 13.00 -10.90 -8.37
C SER A 83 13.56 -9.61 -8.99
N GLU A 84 12.68 -8.69 -9.41
CA GLU A 84 13.08 -7.44 -10.05
C GLU A 84 13.42 -6.33 -9.03
N PHE A 85 12.64 -6.19 -7.96
CA PHE A 85 12.71 -5.03 -7.07
C PHE A 85 13.19 -5.34 -5.65
N MET A 86 13.04 -6.59 -5.16
CA MET A 86 13.47 -6.98 -3.82
C MET A 86 14.95 -7.41 -3.82
N THR A 87 15.84 -6.45 -4.07
CA THR A 87 17.30 -6.69 -4.01
C THR A 87 17.72 -7.12 -2.60
N HIS A 88 18.98 -7.62 -2.46
CA HIS A 88 19.47 -8.23 -1.21
C HIS A 88 19.21 -7.36 0.03
N ASP A 89 19.42 -6.04 -0.06
CA ASP A 89 19.25 -5.10 1.06
C ASP A 89 17.82 -4.64 1.28
N LYS A 90 16.92 -4.84 0.31
CA LYS A 90 15.53 -4.39 0.40
C LYS A 90 14.66 -5.45 1.04
N GLN A 91 13.82 -5.02 1.98
CA GLN A 91 12.91 -5.89 2.73
C GLN A 91 11.46 -5.44 2.63
N ILE A 92 11.25 -4.17 2.27
CA ILE A 92 9.92 -3.57 2.08
C ILE A 92 9.94 -2.79 0.76
N LEU A 93 8.96 -3.05 -0.10
CA LEU A 93 8.72 -2.32 -1.35
C LEU A 93 7.42 -1.54 -1.25
N PHE A 94 7.50 -0.24 -1.46
CA PHE A 94 6.33 0.63 -1.58
C PHE A 94 6.02 0.93 -3.04
N GLN A 95 4.75 1.18 -3.33
CA GLN A 95 4.40 1.85 -4.58
C GLN A 95 5.11 3.20 -4.64
N LYS A 96 5.76 3.49 -5.76
CA LYS A 96 6.24 4.83 -6.06
C LYS A 96 5.05 5.75 -6.24
N ASP A 97 4.94 6.80 -5.44
CA ASP A 97 3.90 7.79 -5.69
C ASP A 97 4.18 8.43 -7.06
N GLY A 98 3.29 8.16 -8.02
CA GLY A 98 3.41 8.55 -9.43
C GLY A 98 3.30 10.05 -9.67
N SER A 99 3.82 10.83 -8.74
CA SER A 99 3.91 12.26 -8.87
C SER A 99 4.94 12.61 -9.93
N ASN A 100 4.46 13.07 -11.04
CA ASN A 100 5.21 13.93 -11.93
C ASN A 100 5.96 14.97 -11.07
N ARG A 101 7.26 15.19 -11.31
CA ARG A 101 8.06 16.21 -10.57
C ARG A 101 7.34 17.57 -10.47
N LEU A 102 6.49 17.89 -11.44
CA LEU A 102 5.60 19.05 -11.45
C LEU A 102 4.57 19.07 -10.31
N ARG A 103 4.14 17.93 -9.77
CA ARG A 103 3.23 17.88 -8.62
C ARG A 103 3.84 18.47 -7.35
N TYR A 104 5.16 18.39 -7.20
CA TYR A 104 5.88 19.04 -6.09
C TYR A 104 5.77 20.57 -6.15
N LEU A 105 5.68 21.14 -7.34
CA LEU A 105 5.49 22.58 -7.52
C LEU A 105 4.08 23.06 -7.18
N TYR A 106 3.06 22.22 -7.44
CA TYR A 106 1.66 22.53 -7.13
C TYR A 106 1.27 22.29 -5.68
N PHE A 107 2.05 21.50 -4.92
CA PHE A 107 1.82 21.22 -3.52
C PHE A 107 3.04 21.61 -2.71
N PRO A 108 3.07 22.87 -2.16
CA PRO A 108 4.21 23.39 -1.37
C PRO A 108 4.65 22.46 -0.25
N HIS A 109 3.72 21.67 0.28
CA HIS A 109 3.95 20.68 1.30
C HIS A 109 4.83 19.52 0.79
N ASN A 110 4.55 18.99 -0.39
CA ASN A 110 5.35 17.94 -1.01
C ASN A 110 6.74 18.43 -1.42
N LEU A 111 6.84 19.71 -1.81
CA LEU A 111 8.14 20.34 -2.10
C LEU A 111 8.99 20.45 -0.82
N LYS A 112 8.40 20.87 0.30
CA LYS A 112 9.06 20.85 1.62
C LYS A 112 9.54 19.43 1.98
N LEU A 113 8.71 18.42 1.71
CA LEU A 113 9.01 17.00 1.92
C LEU A 113 10.23 16.56 1.10
N ALA A 114 10.23 16.85 -0.20
CA ALA A 114 11.30 16.49 -1.10
C ALA A 114 12.63 17.14 -0.71
N PHE A 115 12.62 18.44 -0.33
CA PHE A 115 13.81 19.16 0.11
C PHE A 115 14.31 18.67 1.49
N ARG A 116 13.39 18.44 2.44
CA ARG A 116 13.76 18.02 3.79
C ARG A 116 14.26 16.59 3.85
N SER A 117 13.64 15.69 3.08
CA SER A 117 14.04 14.29 3.01
C SER A 117 15.18 14.03 2.02
N LYS A 118 15.61 15.04 1.25
CA LYS A 118 16.52 14.92 0.09
C LYS A 118 16.06 13.85 -0.92
N ARG A 119 14.76 13.55 -0.97
CA ARG A 119 14.17 12.48 -1.77
C ARG A 119 13.17 13.02 -2.75
N TRP A 120 13.32 12.59 -3.98
CA TRP A 120 12.39 12.90 -5.07
C TRP A 120 11.41 11.75 -5.34
N ILE A 121 11.51 10.68 -4.56
CA ILE A 121 10.60 9.52 -4.62
C ILE A 121 9.89 9.43 -3.29
N LEU A 122 8.57 9.54 -3.31
CA LEU A 122 7.73 9.36 -2.13
C LEU A 122 7.08 7.98 -2.16
N PRO A 123 7.04 7.28 -1.02
CA PRO A 123 6.28 6.05 -0.90
C PRO A 123 4.78 6.35 -0.94
N ASN A 124 4.02 5.50 -1.60
CA ASN A 124 2.57 5.42 -1.44
C ASN A 124 2.24 4.14 -0.67
N ALA A 125 1.54 4.29 0.44
CA ALA A 125 1.21 3.18 1.34
C ALA A 125 -0.04 2.39 0.90
N GLY A 126 -0.51 2.59 -0.32
CA GLY A 126 -1.63 1.82 -0.90
C GLY A 126 -1.22 0.47 -1.50
N PHE A 127 0.09 0.25 -1.63
CA PHE A 127 0.69 -1.02 -2.02
C PHE A 127 2.02 -1.17 -1.28
N ILE A 128 2.13 -2.21 -0.47
CA ILE A 128 3.34 -2.53 0.29
C ILE A 128 3.60 -4.04 0.18
N LEU A 129 4.70 -4.42 -0.46
CA LEU A 129 5.17 -5.79 -0.54
C LEU A 129 6.38 -5.95 0.40
N MET A 130 6.35 -6.92 1.30
CA MET A 130 7.33 -7.04 2.36
C MET A 130 7.70 -8.47 2.67
N LYS A 131 8.93 -8.68 3.17
CA LYS A 131 9.35 -9.95 3.80
C LYS A 131 8.70 -10.08 5.18
N ASN A 132 8.43 -11.31 5.62
CA ASN A 132 8.04 -11.56 7.00
C ASN A 132 9.28 -11.96 7.81
N ASN A 133 9.91 -11.00 8.46
CA ASN A 133 11.04 -11.22 9.34
C ASN A 133 11.07 -10.18 10.48
N ASP A 134 11.98 -10.38 11.45
CA ASP A 134 12.03 -9.54 12.66
C ASP A 134 12.30 -8.06 12.36
N ALA A 135 13.11 -7.75 11.34
CA ALA A 135 13.39 -6.36 10.98
C ALA A 135 12.14 -5.66 10.41
N VAL A 136 11.33 -6.35 9.62
CA VAL A 136 10.05 -5.82 9.09
C VAL A 136 9.00 -5.73 10.20
N LYS A 137 8.94 -6.71 11.12
CA LYS A 137 8.07 -6.64 12.31
C LYS A 137 8.41 -5.41 13.15
N ALA A 138 9.68 -5.19 13.46
CA ALA A 138 10.15 -4.01 14.19
C ALA A 138 9.82 -2.69 13.48
N PHE A 139 9.92 -2.65 12.14
CA PHE A 139 9.51 -1.50 11.35
C PHE A 139 8.01 -1.17 11.55
N PHE A 140 7.12 -2.17 11.53
CA PHE A 140 5.69 -1.94 11.74
C PHE A 140 5.36 -1.60 13.19
N ASP A 141 6.09 -2.16 14.16
CA ASP A 141 5.96 -1.78 15.59
C ASP A 141 6.31 -0.29 15.79
N GLU A 142 7.42 0.17 15.21
CA GLU A 142 7.84 1.56 15.27
C GLU A 142 6.84 2.48 14.53
N TRP A 143 6.38 2.10 13.35
CA TRP A 143 5.40 2.89 12.61
C TRP A 143 4.09 3.09 13.40
N LEU A 144 3.61 2.05 14.09
CA LEU A 144 2.45 2.13 14.97
C LEU A 144 2.71 2.96 16.24
N ALA A 145 3.90 2.91 16.81
CA ALA A 145 4.25 3.73 17.97
C ALA A 145 4.11 5.23 17.67
N HIS A 146 4.37 5.64 16.43
CA HIS A 146 4.17 7.01 15.98
C HIS A 146 2.69 7.41 15.79
N ALA A 147 1.74 6.47 15.75
CA ALA A 147 0.32 6.79 15.55
C ALA A 147 -0.26 7.73 16.61
N HIS A 148 0.20 7.60 17.87
CA HIS A 148 -0.24 8.42 19.00
C HIS A 148 0.75 9.53 19.37
N SER A 149 2.01 9.44 18.94
CA SER A 149 3.07 10.37 19.38
C SER A 149 3.46 11.40 18.32
N SER A 150 3.29 11.11 17.06
CA SER A 150 3.73 11.98 15.98
C SER A 150 2.75 13.13 15.69
N PRO A 151 3.23 14.37 15.53
CA PRO A 151 2.39 15.48 15.08
C PRO A 151 1.88 15.31 13.64
N TYR A 152 2.45 14.37 12.87
CA TYR A 152 2.03 14.06 11.51
C TYR A 152 0.93 12.99 11.45
N ALA A 153 0.69 12.26 12.53
CA ALA A 153 -0.24 11.13 12.56
C ALA A 153 -1.70 11.50 12.23
N THR A 154 -2.11 12.74 12.52
CA THR A 154 -3.45 13.26 12.27
C THR A 154 -3.57 14.07 10.97
N GLN A 155 -2.43 14.48 10.37
CA GLN A 155 -2.40 15.30 9.16
C GLN A 155 -2.41 14.43 7.91
N ALA A 156 -3.34 14.67 6.98
CA ALA A 156 -3.37 13.91 5.72
C ALA A 156 -2.08 14.09 4.90
N PRO A 157 -1.50 13.03 4.35
CA PRO A 157 -1.91 11.62 4.33
C PRO A 157 -1.45 10.75 5.52
N ARG A 158 -1.46 11.28 6.72
CA ARG A 158 -1.30 10.61 8.03
C ARG A 158 -0.12 9.62 8.12
N ASN A 159 -0.41 8.30 8.05
CA ASN A 159 0.60 7.24 8.13
C ASN A 159 1.73 7.43 7.13
N GLN A 160 1.43 7.90 5.92
CA GLN A 160 2.43 8.17 4.89
C GLN A 160 3.30 9.39 5.25
N GLN A 161 2.75 10.40 5.94
CA GLN A 161 3.56 11.51 6.44
C GLN A 161 4.53 11.06 7.53
N VAL A 162 4.05 10.28 8.49
CA VAL A 162 4.90 9.69 9.53
C VAL A 162 6.02 8.87 8.91
N LEU A 163 5.68 8.01 7.94
CA LEU A 163 6.66 7.21 7.21
C LEU A 163 7.77 8.10 6.61
N VAL A 164 7.40 9.20 5.96
CA VAL A 164 8.36 10.05 5.24
C VAL A 164 9.14 10.98 6.18
N TYR A 165 8.49 11.57 7.17
CA TYR A 165 9.11 12.60 8.01
C TYR A 165 9.88 12.05 9.19
N GLU A 166 9.52 10.88 9.69
CA GLU A 166 10.11 10.32 10.89
C GLU A 166 10.88 9.03 10.62
N MET A 167 10.25 8.06 9.97
CA MET A 167 10.86 6.74 9.79
C MET A 167 11.94 6.73 8.70
N LEU A 168 11.64 7.20 7.50
CA LEU A 168 12.61 7.21 6.38
C LEU A 168 13.76 8.21 6.56
N THR A 169 13.78 9.00 7.61
CA THR A 169 14.95 9.82 8.00
C THR A 169 16.03 8.99 8.69
N GLN A 170 15.70 7.80 9.14
CA GLN A 170 16.62 6.87 9.76
C GLN A 170 17.31 6.03 8.67
N THR A 171 18.65 6.06 8.62
CA THR A 171 19.44 5.40 7.57
C THR A 171 19.17 3.89 7.47
N GLN A 172 18.97 3.22 8.59
CA GLN A 172 18.67 1.80 8.62
C GLN A 172 17.34 1.45 7.96
N ILE A 173 16.30 2.26 8.23
CA ILE A 173 14.98 2.09 7.63
C ILE A 173 15.03 2.43 6.14
N GLU A 174 15.72 3.51 5.79
CA GLU A 174 15.92 3.90 4.40
C GLU A 174 16.57 2.80 3.57
N ASN A 175 17.58 2.16 4.12
CA ASN A 175 18.31 1.11 3.41
C ASN A 175 17.44 -0.12 3.14
N MET A 176 16.53 -0.47 4.04
CA MET A 176 15.63 -1.63 3.87
C MET A 176 14.42 -1.36 2.97
N VAL A 177 14.14 -0.09 2.63
CA VAL A 177 12.99 0.28 1.79
C VAL A 177 13.39 0.41 0.33
N GLY A 178 12.60 -0.20 -0.55
CA GLY A 178 12.66 -0.08 -2.00
C GLY A 178 11.34 0.41 -2.58
N TYR A 179 11.28 0.51 -3.91
CA TYR A 179 10.09 1.00 -4.61
C TYR A 179 9.81 0.15 -5.84
N VAL A 180 8.53 -0.18 -6.05
CA VAL A 180 8.07 -0.71 -7.33
C VAL A 180 7.80 0.43 -8.30
N GLU A 181 8.12 0.20 -9.57
CA GLU A 181 7.91 1.18 -10.63
C GLU A 181 6.42 1.36 -10.96
N THR A 182 6.09 2.51 -11.56
CA THR A 182 4.71 2.86 -11.87
C THR A 182 4.05 1.95 -12.91
N TRP A 183 4.80 1.16 -13.64
CA TRP A 183 4.22 0.17 -14.55
C TRP A 183 3.66 -1.06 -13.81
N VAL A 184 4.08 -1.32 -12.57
CA VAL A 184 3.52 -2.40 -11.72
C VAL A 184 2.18 -1.97 -11.15
N VAL A 185 2.15 -0.80 -10.49
CA VAL A 185 0.96 -0.24 -9.84
C VAL A 185 0.78 1.19 -10.31
N ASN A 186 -0.37 1.51 -10.93
CA ASN A 186 -0.61 2.84 -11.48
C ASN A 186 -2.05 3.30 -11.30
N LYS A 187 -2.28 4.61 -11.37
CA LYS A 187 -3.62 5.23 -11.39
C LYS A 187 -4.41 4.99 -12.67
N PHE A 188 -3.72 4.69 -13.78
CA PHE A 188 -4.36 4.50 -15.10
C PHE A 188 -4.43 3.02 -15.48
N LYS A 189 -3.30 2.34 -15.56
CA LYS A 189 -3.22 0.91 -15.83
C LYS A 189 -1.82 0.41 -15.47
N GLY A 190 -1.67 -0.19 -14.27
CA GLY A 190 -0.48 -0.97 -13.92
C GLY A 190 -0.55 -2.37 -14.53
N LYS A 191 0.56 -3.06 -14.71
CA LYS A 191 0.55 -4.47 -15.15
C LYS A 191 -0.03 -5.41 -14.09
N LEU A 192 0.20 -5.13 -12.81
CA LEU A 192 -0.39 -5.90 -11.72
C LEU A 192 -1.75 -5.34 -11.33
N CYS A 193 -1.81 -4.08 -10.92
CA CYS A 193 -3.05 -3.50 -10.43
C CYS A 193 -3.15 -1.99 -10.72
N GLN A 194 -4.38 -1.50 -10.65
CA GLN A 194 -4.72 -0.08 -10.69
C GLN A 194 -5.14 0.39 -9.30
N HIS A 195 -4.66 1.60 -8.92
CA HIS A 195 -4.95 2.24 -7.65
C HIS A 195 -5.72 3.54 -7.86
N PHE A 196 -6.95 3.64 -7.36
CA PHE A 196 -7.89 4.74 -7.64
C PHE A 196 -7.88 5.86 -6.59
N SER A 197 -6.74 6.17 -6.02
CA SER A 197 -6.63 7.22 -4.99
C SER A 197 -7.27 8.55 -5.40
N SER A 198 -7.83 9.28 -4.42
CA SER A 198 -8.40 10.63 -4.57
C SER A 198 -9.70 10.69 -5.40
N LYS A 199 -10.50 9.63 -5.39
CA LYS A 199 -11.84 9.56 -6.02
C LYS A 199 -12.92 9.28 -4.98
N THR A 200 -14.18 9.58 -5.31
CA THR A 200 -15.29 9.17 -4.45
C THR A 200 -15.56 7.67 -4.56
N PRO A 201 -16.18 7.04 -3.54
CA PRO A 201 -16.50 5.61 -3.59
C PRO A 201 -17.28 5.19 -4.84
N GLU A 202 -18.23 6.01 -5.29
CA GLU A 202 -19.05 5.74 -6.48
C GLU A 202 -18.21 5.82 -7.76
N GLN A 203 -17.27 6.78 -7.84
CA GLN A 203 -16.34 6.89 -8.96
C GLN A 203 -15.39 5.68 -9.02
N ILE A 204 -14.92 5.21 -7.87
CA ILE A 204 -14.09 4.02 -7.78
C ILE A 204 -14.89 2.79 -8.26
N ALA A 205 -16.11 2.60 -7.77
CA ALA A 205 -16.99 1.50 -8.17
C ALA A 205 -17.24 1.49 -9.69
N ALA A 206 -17.55 2.65 -10.26
CA ALA A 206 -17.79 2.77 -11.70
C ALA A 206 -16.56 2.41 -12.55
N LEU A 207 -15.35 2.67 -12.05
CA LEU A 207 -14.10 2.34 -12.72
C LEU A 207 -13.66 0.89 -12.53
N MET A 208 -13.95 0.29 -11.37
CA MET A 208 -13.61 -1.11 -11.08
C MET A 208 -14.55 -2.10 -11.75
N GLN A 209 -15.83 -1.78 -11.89
CA GLN A 209 -16.84 -2.68 -12.43
C GLN A 209 -16.49 -3.26 -13.82
N PRO A 210 -16.02 -2.48 -14.81
CA PRO A 210 -15.60 -3.02 -16.10
C PRO A 210 -14.43 -4.03 -15.99
N ILE A 211 -13.43 -3.72 -15.15
CA ILE A 211 -12.26 -4.59 -14.91
C ILE A 211 -12.71 -5.91 -14.28
N TYR A 212 -13.55 -5.84 -13.25
CA TYR A 212 -14.13 -7.00 -12.61
C TYR A 212 -14.88 -7.89 -13.61
N ARG A 213 -15.75 -7.30 -14.44
CA ARG A 213 -16.49 -8.05 -15.47
C ARG A 213 -15.58 -8.76 -16.46
N GLU A 214 -14.50 -8.10 -16.86
CA GLU A 214 -13.52 -8.67 -17.79
C GLU A 214 -12.74 -9.83 -17.17
N LEU A 215 -12.26 -9.68 -15.94
CA LEU A 215 -11.34 -10.63 -15.32
C LEU A 215 -12.02 -11.75 -14.53
N VAL A 216 -13.21 -11.51 -14.00
CA VAL A 216 -13.86 -12.46 -13.07
C VAL A 216 -15.06 -13.14 -13.68
N ILE A 217 -15.89 -12.42 -14.46
CA ILE A 217 -17.15 -12.97 -15.00
C ILE A 217 -16.94 -13.66 -16.34
N ARG A 218 -16.02 -13.21 -17.19
CA ARG A 218 -15.68 -13.89 -18.45
C ARG A 218 -14.78 -15.09 -18.21
#